data_6c3011cdbf5fbf15f45aba5472fb7d4c
#
_entry.id   6c3011cdbf5fbf15f45aba5472fb7d4c
#
_cell.length_a   1.000
_cell.length_b   1.000
_cell.length_c   1.000
_cell.angle_alpha   90.00
_cell.angle_beta   90.00
_cell.angle_gamma   90.00
#
_symmetry.space_group_name_H-M   'P 1'
#
loop_
_entity.id
_entity.type
_entity.pdbx_description
1 polymer ?
#
loop_
_entity_poly.entity_id
_entity_poly.type
_entity_poly.pdbx_seq_one_letter_code
_entity_poly.pdbx_strand_id
1 'polypeptide(L)'
;MALAANLLVLFAMVLVMRPSFETNDDIVFAELGSGLRGVKDAHLVFQNYGLGVIYRFLYAVTGRLPWYTIFQYVILLVAFTAVTYVLMNRLEGISGLCLSLILVCGFGYEGYIHLQFTKTAGIAAAASVFLLLYVLEKERWSWAEAVFGICLGIMAYMYREDQFWASCGLMAGAGLLFLFDLRKYKGRKLRRLGLCVLTFGVLLACVFGVDRWDASNYQSAEWKEYQEFNQFRSRLLDYGFPDYDSNQEIYEELGISKDAYELYRSWNFNDTEKFNTDVMKKLVDLKQKRPLTGKTVTAFLKRYPSDLLKMPMFYVFAVFVLVWLIWGRKDIFSVLSVLAEWMMLMTVYFYLYYQGRYMVNRVDVGLWFSACLVMLWIISAGKLRHMDAKISVVLCIVCVAAGQFLMYRDWRIMTSTIPEARVSQRAVLETLGTDKEHTYLAKSGMLSEIVCYGPFDRMPENLMDNVYWFGGWECRTPGYTQEMEAHGITNPYRDVINNDSIYLVDDNIDLTLKYIRQYYDSSAQAVFIKTIGNVDVYQIRSK
;
A
#
# COMPACT_ATOMS: atom_id res chain seq x y z
N MET A 1 25.74 9.17 13.01
CA MET A 1 25.74 7.74 13.38
C MET A 1 24.41 7.06 13.01
N ALA A 2 23.24 7.54 13.44
CA ALA A 2 21.94 6.95 13.09
C ALA A 2 21.73 6.82 11.55
N LEU A 3 21.92 7.90 10.78
CA LEU A 3 21.81 7.86 9.32
C LEU A 3 22.81 6.87 8.69
N ALA A 4 24.06 6.85 9.14
CA ALA A 4 25.07 5.94 8.59
C ALA A 4 24.71 4.46 8.83
N ALA A 5 24.18 4.12 10.01
CA ALA A 5 23.71 2.76 10.30
C ALA A 5 22.54 2.35 9.41
N ASN A 6 21.55 3.23 9.22
CA ASN A 6 20.40 2.95 8.36
C ASN A 6 20.76 2.90 6.86
N LEU A 7 21.69 3.73 6.39
CA LEU A 7 22.24 3.62 5.04
C LEU A 7 22.94 2.28 4.82
N LEU A 8 23.74 1.83 5.81
CA LEU A 8 24.41 0.54 5.73
C LEU A 8 23.40 -0.61 5.61
N VAL A 9 22.33 -0.60 6.43
CA VAL A 9 21.26 -1.62 6.36
C VAL A 9 20.55 -1.55 5.01
N LEU A 10 20.16 -0.36 4.54
CA LEU A 10 19.51 -0.17 3.24
C LEU A 10 20.38 -0.74 2.11
N PHE A 11 21.64 -0.32 2.02
CA PHE A 11 22.53 -0.78 0.96
C PHE A 11 22.81 -2.28 1.06
N ALA A 12 23.02 -2.82 2.27
CA ALA A 12 23.23 -4.25 2.46
C ALA A 12 22.01 -5.08 1.97
N MET A 13 20.80 -4.66 2.33
CA MET A 13 19.58 -5.35 1.89
C MET A 13 19.37 -5.24 0.38
N VAL A 14 19.48 -4.05 -0.21
CA VAL A 14 19.26 -3.82 -1.64
C VAL A 14 20.32 -4.53 -2.50
N LEU A 15 21.58 -4.63 -2.03
CA LEU A 15 22.64 -5.34 -2.75
C LEU A 15 22.48 -6.87 -2.68
N VAL A 16 21.99 -7.39 -1.56
CA VAL A 16 21.81 -8.85 -1.37
C VAL A 16 20.48 -9.33 -1.93
N MET A 17 19.43 -8.55 -1.76
CA MET A 17 18.07 -8.88 -2.16
C MET A 17 17.63 -7.95 -3.30
N ARG A 18 16.90 -8.48 -4.26
CA ARG A 18 16.34 -7.68 -5.37
C ARG A 18 15.01 -7.07 -4.94
N PRO A 19 14.87 -5.74 -4.88
CA PRO A 19 13.61 -5.11 -4.57
C PRO A 19 12.52 -5.41 -5.60
N SER A 20 11.29 -5.50 -5.10
CA SER A 20 10.07 -5.68 -5.91
C SER A 20 8.95 -4.85 -5.31
N PHE A 21 7.95 -4.50 -6.11
CA PHE A 21 6.70 -3.99 -5.60
C PHE A 21 5.82 -5.14 -5.09
N GLU A 22 5.04 -4.91 -4.03
CA GLU A 22 4.09 -5.90 -3.50
C GLU A 22 2.81 -5.95 -4.33
N THR A 23 2.35 -4.78 -4.81
CA THR A 23 1.08 -4.65 -5.53
C THR A 23 1.27 -3.86 -6.82
N ASN A 24 0.36 -4.11 -7.78
CA ASN A 24 0.30 -3.36 -9.04
C ASN A 24 0.03 -1.86 -8.83
N ASP A 25 -0.61 -1.46 -7.72
CA ASP A 25 -0.90 -0.05 -7.45
C ASP A 25 0.37 0.81 -7.51
N ASP A 26 1.48 0.34 -6.92
CA ASP A 26 2.75 1.06 -6.90
C ASP A 26 3.33 1.25 -8.32
N ILE A 27 3.17 0.25 -9.18
CA ILE A 27 3.61 0.35 -10.58
C ILE A 27 2.74 1.35 -11.33
N VAL A 28 1.42 1.26 -11.22
CA VAL A 28 0.50 2.18 -11.89
C VAL A 28 0.79 3.63 -11.48
N PHE A 29 1.10 3.90 -10.20
CA PHE A 29 1.52 5.25 -9.79
C PHE A 29 2.83 5.70 -10.44
N ALA A 30 3.80 4.80 -10.56
CA ALA A 30 5.04 5.10 -11.26
C ALA A 30 4.81 5.32 -12.77
N GLU A 31 3.93 4.57 -13.40
CA GLU A 31 3.52 4.72 -14.81
C GLU A 31 2.81 6.05 -15.06
N LEU A 32 1.84 6.41 -14.21
CA LEU A 32 1.14 7.70 -14.30
C LEU A 32 2.11 8.88 -14.09
N GLY A 33 2.97 8.79 -13.09
CA GLY A 33 3.96 9.83 -12.81
C GLY A 33 5.00 9.99 -13.91
N SER A 34 5.47 8.88 -14.52
CA SER A 34 6.47 8.87 -15.59
C SER A 34 5.92 9.21 -16.97
N GLY A 35 4.61 9.05 -17.16
CA GLY A 35 3.98 9.18 -18.48
C GLY A 35 4.21 7.97 -19.38
N LEU A 36 4.43 6.78 -18.82
CA LEU A 36 4.60 5.53 -19.59
C LEU A 36 3.35 5.26 -20.47
N ARG A 37 2.16 5.53 -19.91
CA ARG A 37 0.85 5.32 -20.57
C ARG A 37 0.35 6.53 -21.37
N GLY A 38 1.14 7.60 -21.51
CA GLY A 38 0.74 8.82 -22.20
C GLY A 38 0.99 10.07 -21.34
N VAL A 39 -0.04 10.84 -21.05
CA VAL A 39 0.10 12.08 -20.28
C VAL A 39 0.44 11.79 -18.81
N LYS A 40 1.45 12.51 -18.29
CA LYS A 40 1.78 12.46 -16.85
C LYS A 40 0.62 13.00 -16.03
N ASP A 41 0.01 12.16 -15.21
CA ASP A 41 -1.11 12.54 -14.34
C ASP A 41 -0.67 12.62 -12.87
N ALA A 42 -1.23 13.57 -12.15
CA ALA A 42 -1.03 13.74 -10.71
C ALA A 42 -2.14 13.09 -9.86
N HIS A 43 -3.21 12.61 -10.49
CA HIS A 43 -4.34 11.98 -9.81
C HIS A 43 -4.06 10.50 -9.53
N LEU A 44 -3.44 10.22 -8.39
CA LEU A 44 -3.03 8.87 -8.02
C LEU A 44 -4.13 8.06 -7.30
N VAL A 45 -5.32 8.62 -7.10
CA VAL A 45 -6.53 8.01 -6.51
C VAL A 45 -6.34 7.51 -5.06
N PHE A 46 -5.32 6.69 -4.77
CA PHE A 46 -5.05 6.13 -3.43
C PHE A 46 -3.94 6.84 -2.68
N GLN A 47 -3.26 7.76 -3.33
CA GLN A 47 -2.29 8.69 -2.74
C GLN A 47 -2.79 10.13 -2.93
N ASN A 48 -2.34 11.03 -2.07
CA ASN A 48 -2.70 12.43 -2.17
C ASN A 48 -2.21 13.06 -3.48
N TYR A 49 -3.03 13.88 -4.12
CA TYR A 49 -2.71 14.63 -5.34
C TYR A 49 -1.37 15.36 -5.27
N GLY A 50 -1.02 15.88 -4.10
CA GLY A 50 0.27 16.55 -3.89
C GLY A 50 1.49 15.68 -4.14
N LEU A 51 1.42 14.36 -3.84
CA LEU A 51 2.49 13.43 -4.22
C LEU A 51 2.57 13.27 -5.74
N GLY A 52 1.44 13.14 -6.40
CA GLY A 52 1.37 13.08 -7.86
C GLY A 52 1.98 14.31 -8.53
N VAL A 53 1.74 15.52 -7.99
CA VAL A 53 2.39 16.76 -8.44
C VAL A 53 3.91 16.69 -8.28
N ILE A 54 4.39 16.19 -7.14
CA ILE A 54 5.83 16.00 -6.89
C ILE A 54 6.42 15.02 -7.91
N TYR A 55 5.81 13.86 -8.11
CA TYR A 55 6.29 12.86 -9.07
C TYR A 55 6.29 13.41 -10.50
N ARG A 56 5.20 14.02 -10.94
CA ARG A 56 5.09 14.65 -12.25
C ARG A 56 6.20 15.68 -12.49
N PHE A 57 6.49 16.52 -11.48
CA PHE A 57 7.57 17.49 -11.54
C PHE A 57 8.94 16.80 -11.66
N LEU A 58 9.25 15.82 -10.81
CA LEU A 58 10.53 15.13 -10.80
C LEU A 58 10.77 14.37 -12.11
N TYR A 59 9.76 13.68 -12.64
CA TYR A 59 9.85 13.02 -13.95
C TYR A 59 9.94 14.00 -15.11
N ALA A 60 9.38 15.22 -15.00
CA ALA A 60 9.57 16.28 -16.00
C ALA A 60 11.01 16.83 -16.00
N VAL A 61 11.66 16.90 -14.83
CA VAL A 61 13.08 17.29 -14.73
C VAL A 61 13.99 16.24 -15.39
N THR A 62 13.73 14.97 -15.12
CA THR A 62 14.41 13.85 -15.80
C THR A 62 13.62 12.56 -15.70
N GLY A 63 13.25 11.99 -16.83
CA GLY A 63 12.63 10.66 -16.93
C GLY A 63 13.63 9.49 -16.84
N ARG A 64 14.92 9.76 -16.51
CA ARG A 64 15.96 8.72 -16.44
C ARG A 64 15.99 7.98 -15.12
N LEU A 65 15.43 8.57 -14.06
CA LEU A 65 15.46 8.04 -12.71
C LEU A 65 14.07 7.54 -12.30
N PRO A 66 13.98 6.46 -11.53
CA PRO A 66 12.71 5.93 -11.01
C PRO A 66 12.26 6.74 -9.77
N TRP A 67 11.80 7.96 -9.99
CA TRP A 67 11.51 8.93 -8.93
C TRP A 67 10.50 8.45 -7.90
N TYR A 68 9.47 7.72 -8.32
CA TYR A 68 8.50 7.12 -7.41
C TYR A 68 9.19 6.25 -6.36
N THR A 69 10.06 5.36 -6.80
CA THR A 69 10.82 4.46 -5.92
C THR A 69 11.83 5.23 -5.05
N ILE A 70 12.61 6.13 -5.65
CA ILE A 70 13.61 6.93 -4.93
C ILE A 70 12.94 7.69 -3.79
N PHE A 71 11.78 8.29 -4.04
CA PHE A 71 11.07 9.07 -3.04
C PHE A 71 10.57 8.19 -1.89
N GLN A 72 10.05 6.98 -2.17
CA GLN A 72 9.71 6.01 -1.13
C GLN A 72 10.92 5.63 -0.27
N TYR A 73 12.06 5.34 -0.89
CA TYR A 73 13.29 5.02 -0.15
C TYR A 73 13.76 6.17 0.74
N VAL A 74 13.67 7.39 0.27
CA VAL A 74 14.04 8.59 1.06
C VAL A 74 13.14 8.68 2.29
N ILE A 75 11.82 8.53 2.15
CA ILE A 75 10.89 8.61 3.29
C ILE A 75 11.13 7.47 4.29
N LEU A 76 11.32 6.24 3.82
CA LEU A 76 11.61 5.09 4.68
C LEU A 76 12.94 5.24 5.41
N LEU A 77 14.01 5.67 4.71
CA LEU A 77 15.31 5.92 5.31
C LEU A 77 15.22 7.00 6.38
N VAL A 78 14.49 8.08 6.10
CA VAL A 78 14.23 9.17 7.05
C VAL A 78 13.46 8.65 8.27
N ALA A 79 12.41 7.86 8.08
CA ALA A 79 11.60 7.29 9.16
C ALA A 79 12.43 6.37 10.08
N PHE A 80 13.14 5.41 9.52
CA PHE A 80 14.01 4.51 10.29
C PHE A 80 15.15 5.27 10.97
N THR A 81 15.71 6.28 10.32
CA THR A 81 16.76 7.13 10.91
C THR A 81 16.23 7.93 12.09
N ALA A 82 15.01 8.48 12.00
CA ALA A 82 14.35 9.18 13.11
C ALA A 82 14.17 8.27 14.33
N VAL A 83 13.69 7.04 14.11
CA VAL A 83 13.55 6.04 15.20
C VAL A 83 14.90 5.70 15.81
N THR A 84 15.90 5.40 14.99
CA THR A 84 17.27 5.10 15.46
C THR A 84 17.84 6.27 16.25
N TYR A 85 17.66 7.49 15.77
CA TYR A 85 18.08 8.70 16.45
C TYR A 85 17.45 8.83 17.84
N VAL A 86 16.14 8.65 17.94
CA VAL A 86 15.41 8.71 19.22
C VAL A 86 15.93 7.66 20.19
N LEU A 87 16.05 6.41 19.77
CA LEU A 87 16.50 5.32 20.62
C LEU A 87 17.94 5.50 21.11
N MET A 88 18.85 5.95 20.25
CA MET A 88 20.23 6.24 20.63
C MET A 88 20.35 7.38 21.63
N ASN A 89 19.41 8.33 21.66
CA ASN A 89 19.42 9.45 22.59
C ASN A 89 18.66 9.13 23.90
N ARG A 90 17.68 8.22 23.87
CA ARG A 90 16.94 7.82 25.08
C ARG A 90 17.64 6.72 25.87
N LEU A 91 18.40 5.89 25.20
CA LEU A 91 19.15 4.77 25.76
C LEU A 91 20.65 5.09 25.72
N GLU A 92 21.34 4.85 26.82
CA GLU A 92 22.77 5.08 26.91
C GLU A 92 23.57 3.99 26.17
N GLY A 93 24.67 4.39 25.56
CA GLY A 93 25.62 3.50 24.89
C GLY A 93 25.09 2.83 23.63
N ILE A 94 25.50 1.58 23.40
CA ILE A 94 25.23 0.80 22.21
C ILE A 94 23.81 0.18 22.18
N SER A 95 23.14 0.13 23.32
CA SER A 95 21.84 -0.55 23.46
C SER A 95 20.75 0.06 22.58
N GLY A 96 20.74 1.41 22.46
CA GLY A 96 19.81 2.12 21.58
C GLY A 96 20.02 1.78 20.10
N LEU A 97 21.28 1.67 19.66
CA LEU A 97 21.61 1.24 18.32
C LEU A 97 21.19 -0.22 18.09
N CYS A 98 21.51 -1.11 19.02
CA CYS A 98 21.16 -2.55 18.89
C CYS A 98 19.65 -2.78 18.80
N LEU A 99 18.84 -2.15 19.67
CA LEU A 99 17.39 -2.27 19.60
C LEU A 99 16.81 -1.65 18.33
N SER A 100 17.37 -0.54 17.85
CA SER A 100 16.95 0.03 16.57
C SER A 100 17.31 -0.86 15.39
N LEU A 101 18.47 -1.53 15.39
CA LEU A 101 18.86 -2.47 14.32
C LEU A 101 17.96 -3.71 14.31
N ILE A 102 17.55 -4.23 15.48
CA ILE A 102 16.56 -5.32 15.53
C ILE A 102 15.26 -4.88 14.83
N LEU A 103 14.77 -3.68 15.14
CA LEU A 103 13.56 -3.14 14.51
C LEU A 103 13.76 -2.92 13.00
N VAL A 104 14.81 -2.19 12.61
CA VAL A 104 15.07 -1.82 11.21
C VAL A 104 15.33 -3.05 10.36
N CYS A 105 16.09 -4.03 10.83
CA CYS A 105 16.30 -5.28 10.10
C CYS A 105 15.03 -6.14 10.10
N GLY A 106 14.21 -6.11 11.15
CA GLY A 106 12.96 -6.85 11.22
C GLY A 106 11.85 -6.30 10.29
N PHE A 107 11.85 -5.00 10.00
CA PHE A 107 10.90 -4.36 9.09
C PHE A 107 11.51 -3.95 7.75
N GLY A 108 12.84 -4.02 7.61
CA GLY A 108 13.55 -3.57 6.42
C GLY A 108 13.23 -4.37 5.17
N TYR A 109 12.93 -5.67 5.28
CA TYR A 109 12.46 -6.47 4.16
C TYR A 109 11.16 -5.89 3.59
N GLU A 110 10.18 -5.64 4.44
CA GLU A 110 8.89 -5.09 4.06
C GLU A 110 8.97 -3.63 3.60
N GLY A 111 9.92 -2.86 4.15
CA GLY A 111 10.12 -1.46 3.79
C GLY A 111 11.01 -1.26 2.56
N TYR A 112 12.14 -1.98 2.46
CA TYR A 112 13.13 -1.73 1.42
C TYR A 112 13.12 -2.73 0.27
N ILE A 113 12.65 -3.97 0.50
CA ILE A 113 12.72 -5.03 -0.51
C ILE A 113 11.35 -5.31 -1.10
N HIS A 114 10.33 -5.39 -0.30
CA HIS A 114 8.95 -5.62 -0.71
C HIS A 114 8.13 -4.33 -0.60
N LEU A 115 8.45 -3.39 -1.51
CA LEU A 115 7.94 -2.01 -1.48
C LEU A 115 6.43 -1.93 -1.66
N GLN A 116 5.81 -1.07 -0.84
CA GLN A 116 4.40 -0.75 -1.00
C GLN A 116 4.08 0.56 -0.25
N PHE A 117 3.36 1.47 -0.90
CA PHE A 117 3.08 2.81 -0.39
C PHE A 117 2.33 2.85 0.96
N THR A 118 1.42 1.90 1.23
CA THR A 118 0.71 1.82 2.52
C THR A 118 1.68 1.47 3.66
N LYS A 119 2.65 0.58 3.42
CA LYS A 119 3.72 0.27 4.39
C LYS A 119 4.55 1.52 4.69
N THR A 120 4.94 2.25 3.64
CA THR A 120 5.67 3.51 3.75
C THR A 120 4.90 4.51 4.62
N ALA A 121 3.61 4.67 4.38
CA ALA A 121 2.73 5.52 5.19
C ALA A 121 2.73 5.13 6.67
N GLY A 122 2.54 3.85 6.97
CA GLY A 122 2.46 3.34 8.35
C GLY A 122 3.77 3.51 9.12
N ILE A 123 4.89 3.16 8.50
CA ILE A 123 6.23 3.32 9.09
C ILE A 123 6.53 4.81 9.34
N ALA A 124 6.28 5.67 8.36
CA ALA A 124 6.53 7.10 8.47
C ALA A 124 5.63 7.78 9.50
N ALA A 125 4.34 7.43 9.57
CA ALA A 125 3.39 7.96 10.56
C ALA A 125 3.83 7.63 11.99
N ALA A 126 4.13 6.36 12.26
CA ALA A 126 4.56 5.93 13.58
C ALA A 126 5.92 6.57 13.97
N ALA A 127 6.87 6.64 13.05
CA ALA A 127 8.17 7.29 13.26
C ALA A 127 8.02 8.80 13.52
N SER A 128 7.11 9.49 12.82
CA SER A 128 6.77 10.90 13.07
C SER A 128 6.30 11.10 14.50
N VAL A 129 5.27 10.37 14.93
CA VAL A 129 4.74 10.49 16.30
C VAL A 129 5.82 10.17 17.33
N PHE A 130 6.62 9.12 17.10
CA PHE A 130 7.71 8.72 17.98
C PHE A 130 8.75 9.83 18.17
N LEU A 131 9.16 10.47 17.06
CA LEU A 131 10.08 11.62 17.08
C LEU A 131 9.47 12.82 17.78
N LEU A 132 8.21 13.17 17.48
CA LEU A 132 7.53 14.32 18.09
C LEU A 132 7.38 14.14 19.60
N LEU A 133 7.02 12.96 20.08
CA LEU A 133 6.97 12.66 21.52
C LEU A 133 8.35 12.83 22.17
N TYR A 134 9.43 12.39 21.49
CA TYR A 134 10.79 12.58 22.00
C TYR A 134 11.17 14.06 22.08
N VAL A 135 10.87 14.86 21.06
CA VAL A 135 11.14 16.31 21.05
C VAL A 135 10.41 17.01 22.20
N LEU A 136 9.18 16.60 22.50
CA LEU A 136 8.38 17.10 23.63
C LEU A 136 8.97 16.69 25.00
N GLU A 137 9.68 15.58 25.06
CA GLU A 137 10.33 15.09 26.30
C GLU A 137 11.68 15.77 26.58
N LYS A 138 12.35 16.33 25.56
CA LYS A 138 13.65 17.00 25.71
C LYS A 138 13.58 18.21 26.63
N GLU A 139 14.66 18.46 27.38
CA GLU A 139 14.75 19.66 28.21
C GLU A 139 14.75 20.93 27.39
N ARG A 140 15.49 20.93 26.30
CA ARG A 140 15.56 22.03 25.34
C ARG A 140 14.76 21.65 24.08
N TRP A 141 13.75 22.46 23.79
CA TRP A 141 12.96 22.34 22.58
C TRP A 141 13.81 22.53 21.33
N SER A 142 13.61 21.69 20.34
CA SER A 142 14.28 21.77 19.03
C SER A 142 13.21 21.97 17.93
N TRP A 143 13.16 23.18 17.40
CA TRP A 143 12.26 23.50 16.29
C TRP A 143 12.56 22.67 15.03
N ALA A 144 13.85 22.47 14.72
CA ALA A 144 14.25 21.69 13.55
C ALA A 144 13.73 20.26 13.62
N GLU A 145 13.87 19.59 14.76
CA GLU A 145 13.36 18.22 14.95
C GLU A 145 11.82 18.17 14.94
N ALA A 146 11.15 19.20 15.50
CA ALA A 146 9.70 19.29 15.50
C ALA A 146 9.16 19.46 14.07
N VAL A 147 9.72 20.40 13.30
CA VAL A 147 9.37 20.61 11.88
C VAL A 147 9.62 19.34 11.07
N PHE A 148 10.78 18.70 11.29
CA PHE A 148 11.12 17.46 10.60
C PHE A 148 10.11 16.34 10.89
N GLY A 149 9.72 16.16 12.17
CA GLY A 149 8.68 15.20 12.55
C GLY A 149 7.31 15.53 11.94
N ILE A 150 6.92 16.81 11.91
CA ILE A 150 5.68 17.26 11.27
C ILE A 150 5.71 16.97 9.76
N CYS A 151 6.80 17.33 9.07
CA CYS A 151 6.95 17.04 7.64
C CYS A 151 6.85 15.54 7.34
N LEU A 152 7.50 14.69 8.16
CA LEU A 152 7.41 13.24 8.02
C LEU A 152 5.97 12.74 8.20
N GLY A 153 5.21 13.31 9.17
CA GLY A 153 3.80 12.98 9.39
C GLY A 153 2.90 13.42 8.22
N ILE A 154 3.13 14.61 7.65
CA ILE A 154 2.43 15.09 6.46
C ILE A 154 2.69 14.14 5.27
N MET A 155 3.94 13.77 5.04
CA MET A 155 4.31 12.82 3.98
C MET A 155 3.64 11.47 4.18
N ALA A 156 3.59 10.96 5.41
CA ALA A 156 2.90 9.72 5.73
C ALA A 156 1.40 9.78 5.38
N TYR A 157 0.73 10.88 5.71
CA TYR A 157 -0.66 11.12 5.34
C TYR A 157 -0.85 11.14 3.83
N MET A 158 0.01 11.85 3.11
CA MET A 158 -0.04 11.93 1.65
C MET A 158 0.15 10.58 0.96
N TYR A 159 0.95 9.67 1.55
CA TYR A 159 1.10 8.31 1.02
C TYR A 159 -0.17 7.48 1.19
N ARG A 160 -0.79 7.48 2.38
CA ARG A 160 -2.05 6.75 2.63
C ARG A 160 -2.73 7.24 3.90
N GLU A 161 -3.86 7.92 3.74
CA GLU A 161 -4.66 8.48 4.83
C GLU A 161 -5.07 7.44 5.87
N ASP A 162 -5.76 6.36 5.45
CA ASP A 162 -6.26 5.32 6.36
C ASP A 162 -5.16 4.73 7.23
N GLN A 163 -3.98 4.48 6.64
CA GLN A 163 -2.85 3.90 7.34
C GLN A 163 -2.18 4.89 8.29
N PHE A 164 -2.14 6.19 7.91
CA PHE A 164 -1.68 7.26 8.80
C PHE A 164 -2.51 7.30 10.07
N TRP A 165 -3.84 7.33 9.96
CA TRP A 165 -4.73 7.37 11.12
C TRP A 165 -4.64 6.11 11.96
N ALA A 166 -4.56 4.93 11.35
CA ALA A 166 -4.40 3.67 12.06
C ALA A 166 -3.10 3.63 12.87
N SER A 167 -1.98 4.03 12.26
CA SER A 167 -0.67 4.08 12.93
C SER A 167 -0.63 5.14 14.04
N CYS A 168 -1.17 6.34 13.81
CA CYS A 168 -1.27 7.37 14.84
C CYS A 168 -2.15 6.92 16.01
N GLY A 169 -3.24 6.21 15.73
CA GLY A 169 -4.13 5.63 16.74
C GLY A 169 -3.38 4.65 17.65
N LEU A 170 -2.62 3.71 17.07
CA LEU A 170 -1.80 2.77 17.85
C LEU A 170 -0.71 3.48 18.66
N MET A 171 -0.08 4.53 18.13
CA MET A 171 0.89 5.33 18.88
C MET A 171 0.29 6.10 20.08
N ALA A 172 -1.03 6.12 20.25
CA ALA A 172 -1.69 6.74 21.40
C ALA A 172 -1.26 6.11 22.74
N GLY A 173 -0.90 4.82 22.76
CA GLY A 173 -0.33 4.17 23.95
C GLY A 173 0.94 4.86 24.44
N ALA A 174 1.87 5.18 23.55
CA ALA A 174 3.07 5.96 23.88
C ALA A 174 2.73 7.41 24.30
N GLY A 175 1.76 8.03 23.63
CA GLY A 175 1.26 9.37 23.95
C GLY A 175 0.66 9.46 25.34
N LEU A 176 -0.18 8.50 25.73
CA LEU A 176 -0.75 8.41 27.07
C LEU A 176 0.32 8.26 28.15
N LEU A 177 1.32 7.40 27.91
CA LEU A 177 2.44 7.23 28.84
C LEU A 177 3.27 8.52 28.96
N PHE A 178 3.51 9.22 27.83
CA PHE A 178 4.15 10.54 27.82
C PHE A 178 3.36 11.55 28.69
N LEU A 179 2.04 11.67 28.49
CA LEU A 179 1.18 12.58 29.25
C LEU A 179 1.19 12.24 30.74
N PHE A 180 1.20 10.96 31.08
CA PHE A 180 1.34 10.51 32.48
C PHE A 180 2.69 10.92 33.05
N ASP A 181 3.77 10.75 32.33
CA ASP A 181 5.13 11.09 32.75
C ASP A 181 5.36 12.61 32.87
N LEU A 182 4.48 13.46 32.30
CA LEU A 182 4.51 14.91 32.51
C LEU A 182 4.49 15.32 34.01
N ARG A 183 3.97 14.45 34.89
CA ARG A 183 3.99 14.67 36.35
C ARG A 183 5.40 14.79 36.93
N LYS A 184 6.40 14.17 36.28
CA LYS A 184 7.81 14.22 36.66
C LYS A 184 8.45 15.59 36.46
N TYR A 185 7.84 16.44 35.62
CA TYR A 185 8.37 17.77 35.23
C TYR A 185 7.74 18.89 36.06
N LYS A 186 8.08 18.93 37.39
CA LYS A 186 7.59 19.97 38.28
C LYS A 186 7.87 21.39 37.71
N GLY A 187 6.86 22.26 37.66
CA GLY A 187 6.97 23.64 37.17
C GLY A 187 6.98 23.84 35.67
N ARG A 188 7.17 22.77 34.86
CA ARG A 188 7.20 22.86 33.38
C ARG A 188 6.07 22.11 32.68
N LYS A 189 5.16 21.50 33.45
CA LYS A 189 4.08 20.65 32.94
C LYS A 189 3.19 21.40 31.94
N LEU A 190 2.73 22.60 32.31
CA LEU A 190 1.81 23.39 31.48
C LEU A 190 2.46 23.82 30.17
N ARG A 191 3.74 24.24 30.22
CA ARG A 191 4.50 24.57 29.02
C ARG A 191 4.62 23.39 28.06
N ARG A 192 4.93 22.19 28.58
CA ARG A 192 5.05 20.96 27.74
C ARG A 192 3.70 20.53 27.16
N LEU A 193 2.63 20.66 27.94
CA LEU A 193 1.28 20.41 27.43
C LEU A 193 0.93 21.40 26.32
N GLY A 194 1.25 22.69 26.50
CA GLY A 194 1.06 23.72 25.46
C GLY A 194 1.86 23.41 24.19
N LEU A 195 3.12 22.98 24.31
CA LEU A 195 3.94 22.56 23.17
C LEU A 195 3.37 21.29 22.50
N CYS A 196 2.82 20.36 23.28
CA CYS A 196 2.16 19.16 22.74
C CYS A 196 0.95 19.55 21.88
N VAL A 197 0.05 20.38 22.43
CA VAL A 197 -1.12 20.89 21.71
C VAL A 197 -0.70 21.65 20.46
N LEU A 198 0.32 22.52 20.55
CA LEU A 198 0.84 23.27 19.41
C LEU A 198 1.39 22.34 18.32
N THR A 199 2.25 21.38 18.70
CA THR A 199 2.93 20.51 17.72
C THR A 199 1.95 19.60 16.98
N PHE A 200 1.09 18.91 17.73
CA PHE A 200 0.09 18.04 17.11
C PHE A 200 -1.03 18.86 16.45
N GLY A 201 -1.37 20.05 16.99
CA GLY A 201 -2.29 20.97 16.35
C GLY A 201 -1.78 21.48 15.01
N VAL A 202 -0.50 21.82 14.89
CA VAL A 202 0.11 22.22 13.61
C VAL A 202 0.14 21.04 12.64
N LEU A 203 0.53 19.84 13.10
CA LEU A 203 0.48 18.64 12.26
C LEU A 203 -0.93 18.41 11.70
N LEU A 204 -1.95 18.42 12.56
CA LEU A 204 -3.34 18.23 12.14
C LEU A 204 -3.84 19.34 11.20
N ALA A 205 -3.47 20.60 11.46
CA ALA A 205 -3.83 21.71 10.57
C ALA A 205 -3.19 21.55 9.19
N CYS A 206 -1.93 21.12 9.11
CA CYS A 206 -1.26 20.85 7.84
C CYS A 206 -1.88 19.65 7.12
N VAL A 207 -2.17 18.56 7.83
CA VAL A 207 -2.86 17.38 7.27
C VAL A 207 -4.21 17.79 6.71
N PHE A 208 -5.01 18.55 7.47
CA PHE A 208 -6.30 19.06 6.99
C PHE A 208 -6.15 19.96 5.76
N GLY A 209 -5.12 20.82 5.72
CA GLY A 209 -4.85 21.67 4.57
C GLY A 209 -4.51 20.87 3.31
N VAL A 210 -3.68 19.84 3.45
CA VAL A 210 -3.30 18.92 2.36
C VAL A 210 -4.50 18.09 1.90
N ASP A 211 -5.34 17.62 2.82
CA ASP A 211 -6.60 16.93 2.53
C ASP A 211 -7.57 17.80 1.71
N ARG A 212 -7.77 19.05 2.14
CA ARG A 212 -8.63 19.99 1.41
C ARG A 212 -8.10 20.34 0.02
N TRP A 213 -6.78 20.45 -0.10
CA TRP A 213 -6.16 20.65 -1.40
C TRP A 213 -6.35 19.43 -2.30
N ASP A 214 -6.14 18.22 -1.79
CA ASP A 214 -6.42 16.97 -2.49
C ASP A 214 -7.87 16.94 -2.99
N ALA A 215 -8.84 17.06 -2.07
CA ALA A 215 -10.26 17.05 -2.38
C ALA A 215 -10.66 18.10 -3.42
N SER A 216 -9.99 19.27 -3.46
CA SER A 216 -10.29 20.31 -4.44
C SER A 216 -9.94 19.95 -5.88
N ASN A 217 -8.98 19.02 -6.08
CA ASN A 217 -8.55 18.55 -7.40
C ASN A 217 -9.44 17.42 -7.96
N TYR A 218 -10.34 16.86 -7.15
CA TYR A 218 -11.30 15.83 -7.54
C TYR A 218 -12.75 16.35 -7.65
N GLN A 219 -12.96 17.65 -7.90
CA GLN A 219 -14.30 18.28 -7.88
C GLN A 219 -15.03 18.27 -9.22
N SER A 220 -14.37 17.94 -10.35
CA SER A 220 -15.05 17.87 -11.65
C SER A 220 -16.16 16.83 -11.66
N ALA A 221 -17.10 16.93 -12.61
CA ALA A 221 -18.21 15.98 -12.72
C ALA A 221 -17.69 14.55 -12.99
N GLU A 222 -16.69 14.45 -13.87
CA GLU A 222 -16.08 13.18 -14.26
C GLU A 222 -15.37 12.51 -13.08
N TRP A 223 -14.65 13.30 -12.25
CA TRP A 223 -14.01 12.74 -11.04
C TRP A 223 -15.03 12.30 -10.00
N LYS A 224 -16.14 12.99 -9.83
CA LYS A 224 -17.21 12.55 -8.92
C LYS A 224 -17.88 11.27 -9.39
N GLU A 225 -18.15 11.15 -10.68
CA GLU A 225 -18.67 9.93 -11.29
C GLU A 225 -17.70 8.76 -11.08
N TYR A 226 -16.40 8.98 -11.35
CA TYR A 226 -15.37 7.96 -11.09
C TYR A 226 -15.30 7.57 -9.62
N GLN A 227 -15.35 8.52 -8.67
CA GLN A 227 -15.32 8.21 -7.24
C GLN A 227 -16.51 7.36 -6.81
N GLU A 228 -17.70 7.66 -7.29
CA GLU A 228 -18.90 6.84 -7.05
C GLU A 228 -18.73 5.44 -7.64
N PHE A 229 -18.31 5.33 -8.90
CA PHE A 229 -17.97 4.06 -9.54
C PHE A 229 -16.95 3.28 -8.71
N ASN A 230 -15.82 3.89 -8.35
CA ASN A 230 -14.73 3.21 -7.62
C ASN A 230 -15.17 2.74 -6.23
N GLN A 231 -16.08 3.45 -5.57
CA GLN A 231 -16.65 3.04 -4.29
C GLN A 231 -17.42 1.71 -4.42
N PHE A 232 -18.28 1.55 -5.44
CA PHE A 232 -19.02 0.31 -5.65
C PHE A 232 -18.14 -0.80 -6.24
N ARG A 233 -17.25 -0.44 -7.17
CA ARG A 233 -16.26 -1.36 -7.73
C ARG A 233 -15.45 -2.05 -6.62
N SER A 234 -14.89 -1.26 -5.70
CA SER A 234 -14.08 -1.82 -4.62
C SER A 234 -14.88 -2.76 -3.72
N ARG A 235 -16.15 -2.45 -3.44
CA ARG A 235 -17.02 -3.31 -2.64
C ARG A 235 -17.33 -4.65 -3.31
N LEU A 236 -17.36 -4.70 -4.64
CA LEU A 236 -17.61 -5.93 -5.40
C LEU A 236 -16.31 -6.72 -5.64
N LEU A 237 -15.28 -6.06 -6.17
CA LEU A 237 -14.03 -6.72 -6.57
C LEU A 237 -13.12 -7.05 -5.39
N ASP A 238 -12.94 -6.11 -4.45
CA ASP A 238 -12.05 -6.30 -3.31
C ASP A 238 -12.68 -7.14 -2.19
N TYR A 239 -14.01 -7.17 -2.09
CA TYR A 239 -14.74 -7.89 -1.04
C TYR A 239 -15.62 -9.03 -1.58
N GLY A 240 -15.53 -9.33 -2.87
CA GLY A 240 -16.24 -10.40 -3.57
C GLY A 240 -17.66 -10.00 -4.03
N PHE A 241 -18.08 -10.55 -5.16
CA PHE A 241 -19.43 -10.43 -5.67
C PHE A 241 -20.41 -11.28 -4.85
N PRO A 242 -21.72 -10.93 -4.82
CA PRO A 242 -22.77 -11.88 -4.43
C PRO A 242 -22.68 -13.14 -5.29
N ASP A 243 -22.91 -14.30 -4.70
CA ASP A 243 -22.86 -15.56 -5.45
C ASP A 243 -23.92 -15.59 -6.55
N TYR A 244 -23.53 -15.94 -7.78
CA TYR A 244 -24.41 -15.91 -8.94
C TYR A 244 -25.56 -16.90 -8.81
N ASP A 245 -25.25 -18.17 -8.47
CA ASP A 245 -26.24 -19.25 -8.46
C ASP A 245 -27.28 -19.03 -7.37
N SER A 246 -26.91 -18.37 -6.27
CA SER A 246 -27.83 -18.00 -5.17
C SER A 246 -28.69 -16.76 -5.46
N ASN A 247 -28.36 -15.96 -6.49
CA ASN A 247 -29.02 -14.70 -6.82
C ASN A 247 -29.35 -14.60 -8.32
N GLN A 248 -29.52 -15.74 -9.01
CA GLN A 248 -29.63 -15.82 -10.46
C GLN A 248 -30.72 -14.91 -11.01
N GLU A 249 -31.92 -14.91 -10.44
CA GLU A 249 -33.07 -14.09 -10.88
C GLU A 249 -32.68 -12.59 -10.92
N ILE A 250 -31.95 -12.11 -9.90
CA ILE A 250 -31.58 -10.70 -9.81
C ILE A 250 -30.48 -10.37 -10.82
N TYR A 251 -29.51 -11.28 -11.04
CA TYR A 251 -28.52 -11.09 -12.09
C TYR A 251 -29.14 -11.02 -13.48
N GLU A 252 -30.13 -11.90 -13.75
CA GLU A 252 -30.89 -11.90 -15.01
C GLU A 252 -31.72 -10.62 -15.19
N GLU A 253 -32.40 -10.14 -14.12
CA GLU A 253 -33.10 -8.84 -14.13
C GLU A 253 -32.16 -7.66 -14.41
N LEU A 254 -30.90 -7.73 -13.95
CA LEU A 254 -29.86 -6.73 -14.24
C LEU A 254 -29.23 -6.91 -15.62
N GLY A 255 -29.63 -7.94 -16.37
CA GLY A 255 -29.08 -8.27 -17.67
C GLY A 255 -27.66 -8.83 -17.61
N ILE A 256 -27.25 -9.41 -16.48
CA ILE A 256 -25.91 -10.00 -16.27
C ILE A 256 -26.00 -11.51 -16.36
N SER A 257 -25.43 -12.08 -17.41
CA SER A 257 -25.31 -13.54 -17.57
C SER A 257 -24.20 -14.12 -16.68
N LYS A 258 -24.13 -15.44 -16.59
CA LYS A 258 -23.06 -16.14 -15.89
C LYS A 258 -21.68 -15.85 -16.49
N ASP A 259 -21.57 -15.80 -17.82
CA ASP A 259 -20.32 -15.46 -18.52
C ASP A 259 -19.90 -14.01 -18.23
N ALA A 260 -20.85 -13.06 -18.19
CA ALA A 260 -20.60 -11.69 -17.79
C ALA A 260 -20.13 -11.57 -16.33
N TYR A 261 -20.80 -12.29 -15.42
CA TYR A 261 -20.39 -12.37 -14.02
C TYR A 261 -18.95 -12.87 -13.85
N GLU A 262 -18.57 -13.95 -14.55
CA GLU A 262 -17.21 -14.49 -14.48
C GLU A 262 -16.17 -13.49 -15.07
N LEU A 263 -16.53 -12.78 -16.15
CA LEU A 263 -15.68 -11.76 -16.75
C LEU A 263 -15.47 -10.59 -15.79
N TYR A 264 -16.53 -10.05 -15.19
CA TYR A 264 -16.45 -8.93 -14.24
C TYR A 264 -15.68 -9.32 -12.97
N ARG A 265 -15.95 -10.50 -12.43
CA ARG A 265 -15.25 -11.02 -11.24
C ARG A 265 -13.75 -11.22 -11.47
N SER A 266 -13.34 -11.50 -12.70
CA SER A 266 -11.93 -11.61 -13.10
C SER A 266 -11.30 -10.28 -13.53
N TRP A 267 -11.81 -9.15 -13.03
CA TRP A 267 -11.30 -7.80 -13.28
C TRP A 267 -11.44 -7.30 -14.72
N ASN A 268 -12.35 -7.85 -15.53
CA ASN A 268 -12.62 -7.44 -16.91
C ASN A 268 -14.01 -6.81 -16.98
N PHE A 269 -14.16 -5.62 -16.40
CA PHE A 269 -15.45 -4.97 -16.14
C PHE A 269 -15.59 -3.60 -16.81
N ASN A 270 -14.68 -3.20 -17.70
CA ASN A 270 -14.73 -1.88 -18.34
C ASN A 270 -15.77 -1.81 -19.47
N ASP A 271 -17.01 -2.18 -19.13
CA ASP A 271 -18.19 -1.98 -19.96
C ASP A 271 -19.09 -0.95 -19.31
N THR A 272 -19.06 0.28 -19.80
CA THR A 272 -19.82 1.41 -19.23
C THR A 272 -21.33 1.29 -19.46
N GLU A 273 -21.77 0.55 -20.47
CA GLU A 273 -23.17 0.37 -20.79
C GLU A 273 -23.83 -0.75 -19.96
N LYS A 274 -23.15 -1.90 -19.83
CA LYS A 274 -23.72 -3.09 -19.17
C LYS A 274 -23.36 -3.17 -17.71
N PHE A 275 -22.18 -2.69 -17.31
CA PHE A 275 -21.71 -2.69 -15.93
C PHE A 275 -21.49 -1.27 -15.42
N ASN A 276 -22.59 -0.50 -15.39
CA ASN A 276 -22.61 0.88 -14.92
C ASN A 276 -22.76 0.97 -13.38
N THR A 277 -22.67 2.18 -12.85
CA THR A 277 -22.72 2.47 -11.42
C THR A 277 -24.02 2.00 -10.76
N ASP A 278 -25.17 2.12 -11.43
CA ASP A 278 -26.48 1.68 -10.89
C ASP A 278 -26.54 0.15 -10.74
N VAL A 279 -26.03 -0.58 -11.72
CA VAL A 279 -25.93 -2.05 -11.67
C VAL A 279 -25.03 -2.47 -10.50
N MET A 280 -23.86 -1.86 -10.37
CA MET A 280 -22.94 -2.17 -9.26
C MET A 280 -23.55 -1.85 -7.90
N LYS A 281 -24.27 -0.73 -7.76
CA LYS A 281 -24.97 -0.35 -6.53
C LYS A 281 -25.97 -1.42 -6.12
N LYS A 282 -26.82 -1.87 -7.06
CA LYS A 282 -27.78 -2.95 -6.80
C LYS A 282 -27.09 -4.25 -6.36
N LEU A 283 -25.98 -4.63 -7.00
CA LEU A 283 -25.22 -5.80 -6.59
C LEU A 283 -24.59 -5.65 -5.20
N VAL A 284 -24.11 -4.46 -4.85
CA VAL A 284 -23.59 -4.17 -3.50
C VAL A 284 -24.71 -4.26 -2.44
N ASP A 285 -25.92 -3.79 -2.77
CA ASP A 285 -27.06 -3.82 -1.86
C ASP A 285 -27.54 -5.25 -1.58
N LEU A 286 -27.32 -6.20 -2.52
CA LEU A 286 -27.54 -7.62 -2.30
C LEU A 286 -26.60 -8.26 -1.29
N LYS A 287 -25.45 -7.64 -1.03
CA LYS A 287 -24.47 -8.20 -0.09
C LYS A 287 -25.01 -8.13 1.32
N GLN A 288 -25.36 -9.27 1.86
CA GLN A 288 -25.74 -9.37 3.26
C GLN A 288 -24.56 -8.95 4.16
N LYS A 289 -24.77 -7.96 5.01
CA LYS A 289 -23.80 -7.62 6.05
C LYS A 289 -23.65 -8.83 6.97
N ARG A 290 -22.43 -9.28 7.20
CA ARG A 290 -22.19 -10.35 8.19
C ARG A 290 -22.80 -9.92 9.53
N PRO A 291 -23.69 -10.71 10.15
CA PRO A 291 -24.23 -10.32 11.44
C PRO A 291 -23.15 -10.35 12.52
N LEU A 292 -23.09 -9.32 13.34
CA LEU A 292 -22.22 -9.29 14.51
C LEU A 292 -22.85 -10.18 15.61
N THR A 293 -22.41 -11.42 15.68
CA THR A 293 -22.91 -12.41 16.63
C THR A 293 -21.78 -12.93 17.51
N GLY A 294 -22.12 -13.55 18.64
CA GLY A 294 -21.15 -14.27 19.47
C GLY A 294 -20.39 -15.36 18.70
N LYS A 295 -21.00 -15.97 17.67
CA LYS A 295 -20.34 -16.93 16.79
C LYS A 295 -19.23 -16.28 15.98
N THR A 296 -19.45 -15.06 15.46
CA THR A 296 -18.45 -14.30 14.71
C THR A 296 -17.24 -13.97 15.57
N VAL A 297 -17.49 -13.48 16.81
CA VAL A 297 -16.43 -13.19 17.78
C VAL A 297 -15.65 -14.46 18.14
N THR A 298 -16.34 -15.56 18.44
CA THR A 298 -15.69 -16.83 18.80
C THR A 298 -14.86 -17.39 17.63
N ALA A 299 -15.34 -17.28 16.40
CA ALA A 299 -14.59 -17.72 15.21
C ALA A 299 -13.30 -16.91 15.04
N PHE A 300 -13.38 -15.59 15.21
CA PHE A 300 -12.18 -14.73 15.21
C PHE A 300 -11.19 -15.14 16.30
N LEU A 301 -11.64 -15.23 17.56
CA LEU A 301 -10.76 -15.57 18.70
C LEU A 301 -10.10 -16.95 18.57
N LYS A 302 -10.75 -17.92 17.92
CA LYS A 302 -10.16 -19.23 17.62
C LYS A 302 -9.09 -19.16 16.53
N ARG A 303 -9.29 -18.31 15.52
CA ARG A 303 -8.40 -18.18 14.37
C ARG A 303 -7.19 -17.27 14.64
N TYR A 304 -7.41 -16.16 15.36
CA TYR A 304 -6.42 -15.09 15.55
C TYR A 304 -5.06 -15.57 16.08
N PRO A 305 -4.94 -16.44 17.13
CA PRO A 305 -3.64 -16.88 17.62
C PRO A 305 -2.80 -17.65 16.59
N SER A 306 -3.45 -18.52 15.81
CA SER A 306 -2.75 -19.32 14.79
C SER A 306 -2.25 -18.47 13.62
N ASP A 307 -2.97 -17.41 13.29
CA ASP A 307 -2.59 -16.52 12.20
C ASP A 307 -1.49 -15.53 12.63
N LEU A 308 -1.49 -15.09 13.90
CA LEU A 308 -0.38 -14.30 14.47
C LEU A 308 0.95 -15.03 14.38
N LEU A 309 0.97 -16.32 14.67
CA LEU A 309 2.19 -17.13 14.61
C LEU A 309 2.78 -17.29 13.20
N LYS A 310 2.01 -16.91 12.16
CA LYS A 310 2.50 -16.90 10.78
C LYS A 310 3.13 -15.57 10.37
N MET A 311 2.95 -14.52 11.18
CA MET A 311 3.44 -13.17 10.88
C MET A 311 4.87 -12.95 11.38
N PRO A 312 5.85 -12.68 10.51
CA PRO A 312 7.23 -12.39 10.94
C PRO A 312 7.31 -11.18 11.90
N MET A 313 6.50 -10.16 11.69
CA MET A 313 6.47 -8.94 12.51
C MET A 313 6.03 -9.20 13.95
N PHE A 314 5.17 -10.21 14.19
CA PHE A 314 4.79 -10.65 15.52
C PHE A 314 6.01 -11.11 16.34
N TYR A 315 6.98 -11.79 15.73
CA TYR A 315 8.18 -12.24 16.42
C TYR A 315 9.10 -11.07 16.81
N VAL A 316 9.17 -10.02 15.97
CA VAL A 316 9.90 -8.79 16.32
C VAL A 316 9.25 -8.12 17.56
N PHE A 317 7.93 -8.02 17.55
CA PHE A 317 7.17 -7.52 18.70
C PHE A 317 7.39 -8.39 19.95
N ALA A 318 7.34 -9.71 19.83
CA ALA A 318 7.58 -10.64 20.92
C ALA A 318 8.99 -10.48 21.53
N VAL A 319 10.02 -10.23 20.73
CA VAL A 319 11.36 -9.88 21.22
C VAL A 319 11.32 -8.64 22.10
N PHE A 320 10.63 -7.57 21.67
CA PHE A 320 10.51 -6.36 22.51
C PHE A 320 9.67 -6.58 23.76
N VAL A 321 8.64 -7.43 23.72
CA VAL A 321 7.92 -7.86 24.94
C VAL A 321 8.87 -8.57 25.92
N LEU A 322 9.71 -9.50 25.44
CA LEU A 322 10.70 -10.18 26.27
C LEU A 322 11.74 -9.19 26.86
N VAL A 323 12.25 -8.26 26.04
CA VAL A 323 13.16 -7.20 26.52
C VAL A 323 12.47 -6.35 27.59
N TRP A 324 11.21 -5.98 27.40
CA TRP A 324 10.42 -5.26 28.39
C TRP A 324 10.24 -6.07 29.69
N LEU A 325 9.93 -7.35 29.59
CA LEU A 325 9.75 -8.23 30.77
C LEU A 325 11.03 -8.36 31.59
N ILE A 326 12.21 -8.29 31.00
CA ILE A 326 13.49 -8.42 31.69
C ILE A 326 13.98 -7.06 32.21
N TRP A 327 14.02 -6.04 31.37
CA TRP A 327 14.66 -4.75 31.66
C TRP A 327 13.73 -3.54 31.68
N GLY A 328 12.50 -3.67 31.17
CA GLY A 328 11.59 -2.55 31.01
C GLY A 328 11.01 -2.02 32.32
N ARG A 329 10.39 -0.87 32.22
CA ARG A 329 9.62 -0.24 33.30
C ARG A 329 8.36 -1.07 33.59
N LYS A 330 8.14 -1.44 34.88
CA LYS A 330 7.04 -2.33 35.32
C LYS A 330 6.03 -1.64 36.24
N ASP A 331 5.88 -0.32 36.14
CA ASP A 331 4.78 0.33 36.84
C ASP A 331 3.42 0.03 36.19
N ILE A 332 2.35 0.29 36.94
CA ILE A 332 0.98 -0.02 36.52
C ILE A 332 0.64 0.63 35.18
N PHE A 333 1.14 1.84 34.91
CA PHE A 333 0.84 2.55 33.63
C PHE A 333 1.54 1.92 32.45
N SER A 334 2.77 1.44 32.61
CA SER A 334 3.47 0.69 31.56
C SER A 334 2.76 -0.64 31.26
N VAL A 335 2.31 -1.35 32.27
CA VAL A 335 1.53 -2.59 32.10
C VAL A 335 0.21 -2.30 31.39
N LEU A 336 -0.52 -1.26 31.83
CA LEU A 336 -1.77 -0.85 31.18
C LEU A 336 -1.55 -0.40 29.73
N SER A 337 -0.43 0.27 29.41
CA SER A 337 -0.10 0.66 28.03
C SER A 337 0.16 -0.55 27.14
N VAL A 338 0.87 -1.58 27.64
CA VAL A 338 1.07 -2.83 26.89
C VAL A 338 -0.24 -3.57 26.64
N LEU A 339 -1.09 -3.65 27.67
CA LEU A 339 -2.41 -4.28 27.54
C LEU A 339 -3.32 -3.50 26.58
N ALA A 340 -3.33 -2.17 26.68
CA ALA A 340 -4.09 -1.31 25.78
C ALA A 340 -3.63 -1.47 24.32
N GLU A 341 -2.33 -1.51 24.08
CA GLU A 341 -1.76 -1.74 22.75
C GLU A 341 -2.21 -3.08 22.16
N TRP A 342 -2.14 -4.14 22.96
CA TRP A 342 -2.61 -5.45 22.53
C TRP A 342 -4.11 -5.46 22.24
N MET A 343 -4.91 -4.82 23.10
CA MET A 343 -6.36 -4.69 22.89
C MET A 343 -6.70 -3.87 21.63
N MET A 344 -5.95 -2.81 21.36
CA MET A 344 -6.13 -1.98 20.17
C MET A 344 -5.81 -2.79 18.90
N LEU A 345 -4.68 -3.49 18.85
CA LEU A 345 -4.33 -4.40 17.76
C LEU A 345 -5.45 -5.44 17.54
N MET A 346 -5.87 -6.10 18.59
CA MET A 346 -6.93 -7.11 18.50
C MET A 346 -8.25 -6.53 17.98
N THR A 347 -8.59 -5.29 18.38
CA THR A 347 -9.78 -4.59 17.94
C THR A 347 -9.69 -4.25 16.44
N VAL A 348 -8.55 -3.75 15.97
CA VAL A 348 -8.31 -3.46 14.55
C VAL A 348 -8.40 -4.75 13.73
N TYR A 349 -7.77 -5.84 14.16
CA TYR A 349 -7.85 -7.12 13.46
C TYR A 349 -9.26 -7.71 13.47
N PHE A 350 -9.99 -7.56 14.56
CA PHE A 350 -11.40 -7.96 14.61
C PHE A 350 -12.26 -7.15 13.63
N TYR A 351 -12.04 -5.84 13.56
CA TYR A 351 -12.72 -4.99 12.59
C TYR A 351 -12.42 -5.41 11.15
N LEU A 352 -11.15 -5.63 10.80
CA LEU A 352 -10.74 -6.09 9.47
C LEU A 352 -11.32 -7.48 9.16
N TYR A 353 -11.32 -8.40 10.14
CA TYR A 353 -11.96 -9.71 10.00
C TYR A 353 -13.46 -9.61 9.73
N TYR A 354 -14.14 -8.74 10.47
CA TYR A 354 -15.58 -8.48 10.30
C TYR A 354 -15.88 -7.91 8.92
N GLN A 355 -15.06 -7.00 8.43
CA GLN A 355 -15.17 -6.42 7.09
C GLN A 355 -14.79 -7.40 5.96
N GLY A 356 -14.14 -8.53 6.25
CA GLY A 356 -13.73 -9.52 5.26
C GLY A 356 -12.35 -9.29 4.65
N ARG A 357 -11.56 -8.33 5.15
CA ARG A 357 -10.17 -8.03 4.70
C ARG A 357 -9.16 -8.30 5.82
N TYR A 358 -9.16 -9.50 6.33
CA TYR A 358 -8.35 -9.91 7.47
C TYR A 358 -6.89 -10.17 7.09
N MET A 359 -5.97 -9.62 7.89
CA MET A 359 -4.50 -9.80 7.76
C MET A 359 -3.95 -9.50 6.36
N VAL A 360 -4.10 -8.27 5.92
CA VAL A 360 -3.53 -7.76 4.66
C VAL A 360 -2.13 -7.24 4.95
N ASN A 361 -1.09 -7.88 4.41
CA ASN A 361 0.33 -7.61 4.73
C ASN A 361 0.70 -6.12 4.70
N ARG A 362 0.29 -5.39 3.66
CA ARG A 362 0.58 -3.96 3.53
C ARG A 362 0.02 -3.09 4.67
N VAL A 363 -1.09 -3.51 5.30
CA VAL A 363 -1.68 -2.83 6.47
C VAL A 363 -0.97 -3.29 7.74
N ASP A 364 -0.71 -4.60 7.86
CA ASP A 364 -0.13 -5.23 9.04
C ASP A 364 1.24 -4.65 9.41
N VAL A 365 2.07 -4.34 8.41
CA VAL A 365 3.41 -3.77 8.61
C VAL A 365 3.35 -2.48 9.42
N GLY A 366 2.47 -1.53 9.07
CA GLY A 366 2.33 -0.27 9.80
C GLY A 366 1.77 -0.47 11.22
N LEU A 367 0.82 -1.40 11.40
CA LEU A 367 0.25 -1.71 12.71
C LEU A 367 1.31 -2.31 13.65
N TRP A 368 2.03 -3.33 13.21
CA TRP A 368 3.09 -3.96 14.03
C TRP A 368 4.29 -3.06 14.26
N PHE A 369 4.65 -2.23 13.27
CA PHE A 369 5.70 -1.23 13.46
C PHE A 369 5.33 -0.23 14.57
N SER A 370 4.09 0.27 14.56
CA SER A 370 3.57 1.17 15.60
C SER A 370 3.61 0.49 16.98
N ALA A 371 3.14 -0.74 17.09
CA ALA A 371 3.17 -1.50 18.34
C ALA A 371 4.59 -1.73 18.85
N CYS A 372 5.54 -2.03 17.96
CA CYS A 372 6.95 -2.13 18.33
C CYS A 372 7.52 -0.81 18.86
N LEU A 373 7.13 0.34 18.25
CA LEU A 373 7.55 1.65 18.75
C LEU A 373 6.96 1.99 20.12
N VAL A 374 5.71 1.62 20.39
CA VAL A 374 5.12 1.75 21.73
C VAL A 374 5.91 0.91 22.76
N MET A 375 6.26 -0.33 22.43
CA MET A 375 7.11 -1.16 23.29
C MET A 375 8.48 -0.53 23.52
N LEU A 376 9.13 -0.04 22.47
CA LEU A 376 10.43 0.64 22.57
C LEU A 376 10.35 1.95 23.38
N TRP A 377 9.21 2.66 23.29
CA TRP A 377 8.95 3.83 24.14
C TRP A 377 8.91 3.46 25.62
N ILE A 378 8.19 2.41 25.97
CA ILE A 378 8.08 1.90 27.36
C ILE A 378 9.43 1.38 27.86
N ILE A 379 10.14 0.62 27.04
CA ILE A 379 11.46 0.08 27.34
C ILE A 379 12.45 1.22 27.63
N SER A 380 12.51 2.22 26.77
CA SER A 380 13.43 3.35 26.89
C SER A 380 13.11 4.31 28.05
N ALA A 381 11.89 4.28 28.59
CA ALA A 381 11.51 5.00 29.81
C ALA A 381 11.90 4.28 31.11
N GLY A 382 12.40 3.04 31.03
CA GLY A 382 12.75 2.17 32.15
C GLY A 382 14.22 2.26 32.56
N LYS A 383 14.65 1.27 33.37
CA LYS A 383 16.03 1.15 33.87
C LYS A 383 17.01 0.49 32.90
N LEU A 384 16.71 0.49 31.61
CA LEU A 384 17.58 -0.06 30.53
C LEU A 384 18.95 0.63 30.46
N ARG A 385 19.13 1.74 31.21
CA ARG A 385 20.44 2.35 31.48
C ARG A 385 21.51 1.36 31.95
N HIS A 386 21.11 0.15 32.37
CA HIS A 386 21.98 -0.89 32.92
C HIS A 386 21.98 -2.20 32.10
N MET A 387 21.40 -2.22 30.90
CA MET A 387 21.57 -3.39 30.04
C MET A 387 23.03 -3.47 29.58
N ASP A 388 23.70 -4.58 29.90
CA ASP A 388 25.09 -4.78 29.49
C ASP A 388 25.20 -4.67 27.97
N ALA A 389 26.17 -3.87 27.51
CA ALA A 389 26.45 -3.68 26.08
C ALA A 389 26.69 -5.01 25.35
N LYS A 390 27.34 -5.98 26.00
CA LYS A 390 27.58 -7.32 25.43
C LYS A 390 26.28 -8.06 25.19
N ILE A 391 25.35 -8.02 26.16
CA ILE A 391 24.02 -8.64 26.02
C ILE A 391 23.24 -7.99 24.88
N SER A 392 23.26 -6.66 24.79
CA SER A 392 22.61 -5.91 23.69
C SER A 392 23.14 -6.34 22.34
N VAL A 393 24.47 -6.45 22.18
CA VAL A 393 25.13 -6.85 20.94
C VAL A 393 24.78 -8.30 20.57
N VAL A 394 24.86 -9.23 21.53
CA VAL A 394 24.52 -10.64 21.30
C VAL A 394 23.06 -10.79 20.87
N LEU A 395 22.14 -10.15 21.60
CA LEU A 395 20.72 -10.15 21.26
C LEU A 395 20.49 -9.59 19.85
N CYS A 396 21.14 -8.47 19.51
CA CYS A 396 21.05 -7.87 18.19
C CYS A 396 21.53 -8.84 17.10
N ILE A 397 22.71 -9.42 17.26
CA ILE A 397 23.26 -10.37 16.28
C ILE A 397 22.32 -11.57 16.09
N VAL A 398 21.83 -12.16 17.17
CA VAL A 398 20.94 -13.33 17.09
C VAL A 398 19.61 -12.98 16.41
N CYS A 399 18.96 -11.88 16.83
CA CYS A 399 17.68 -11.48 16.26
C CYS A 399 17.80 -11.06 14.79
N VAL A 400 18.86 -10.30 14.43
CA VAL A 400 19.10 -9.89 13.05
C VAL A 400 19.41 -11.10 12.18
N ALA A 401 20.29 -11.99 12.62
CA ALA A 401 20.65 -13.19 11.86
C ALA A 401 19.43 -14.11 11.64
N ALA A 402 18.64 -14.36 12.69
CA ALA A 402 17.42 -15.17 12.58
C ALA A 402 16.39 -14.53 11.66
N GLY A 403 16.14 -13.23 11.81
CA GLY A 403 15.22 -12.48 10.96
C GLY A 403 15.66 -12.48 9.50
N GLN A 404 16.93 -12.18 9.22
CA GLN A 404 17.45 -12.19 7.85
C GLN A 404 17.43 -13.60 7.22
N PHE A 405 17.68 -14.65 7.99
CA PHE A 405 17.60 -16.03 7.49
C PHE A 405 16.16 -16.39 7.04
N LEU A 406 15.15 -16.03 7.85
CA LEU A 406 13.76 -16.28 7.51
C LEU A 406 13.34 -15.47 6.27
N MET A 407 13.67 -14.19 6.22
CA MET A 407 13.36 -13.30 5.10
C MET A 407 14.08 -13.73 3.81
N TYR A 408 15.35 -14.15 3.90
CA TYR A 408 16.11 -14.63 2.76
C TYR A 408 15.49 -15.90 2.13
N ARG A 409 14.98 -16.80 2.97
CA ARG A 409 14.27 -17.99 2.49
C ARG A 409 13.03 -17.60 1.68
N ASP A 410 12.19 -16.70 2.20
CA ASP A 410 10.96 -16.28 1.53
C ASP A 410 11.28 -15.48 0.27
N TRP A 411 12.26 -14.59 0.31
CA TRP A 411 12.77 -13.88 -0.85
C TRP A 411 13.28 -14.83 -1.95
N ARG A 412 14.03 -15.86 -1.58
CA ARG A 412 14.56 -16.83 -2.54
C ARG A 412 13.46 -17.59 -3.28
N ILE A 413 12.39 -17.96 -2.58
CA ILE A 413 11.23 -18.60 -3.19
C ILE A 413 10.55 -17.63 -4.17
N MET A 414 10.31 -16.39 -3.77
CA MET A 414 9.67 -15.38 -4.61
C MET A 414 10.50 -14.98 -5.84
N THR A 415 11.81 -14.90 -5.72
CA THR A 415 12.69 -14.43 -6.81
C THR A 415 13.14 -15.52 -7.77
N SER A 416 12.92 -16.81 -7.48
CA SER A 416 13.30 -17.89 -8.39
C SER A 416 12.52 -17.88 -9.72
N THR A 417 11.28 -17.38 -9.71
CA THR A 417 10.38 -17.35 -10.88
C THR A 417 10.24 -15.98 -11.55
N ILE A 418 10.49 -14.88 -10.81
CA ILE A 418 10.26 -13.53 -11.30
C ILE A 418 11.19 -13.08 -12.46
N PRO A 419 12.51 -13.39 -12.47
CA PRO A 419 13.39 -12.86 -13.51
C PRO A 419 13.06 -13.32 -14.93
N GLU A 420 12.78 -14.63 -15.12
CA GLU A 420 12.43 -15.17 -16.44
C GLU A 420 11.07 -14.65 -16.92
N ALA A 421 10.07 -14.66 -16.03
CA ALA A 421 8.76 -14.11 -16.31
C ALA A 421 8.84 -12.60 -16.63
N ARG A 422 9.67 -11.84 -15.91
CA ARG A 422 9.88 -10.40 -16.14
C ARG A 422 10.40 -10.13 -17.56
N VAL A 423 11.44 -10.84 -17.99
CA VAL A 423 12.02 -10.64 -19.32
C VAL A 423 10.99 -10.94 -20.41
N SER A 424 10.25 -12.04 -20.28
CA SER A 424 9.27 -12.44 -21.29
C SER A 424 8.05 -11.51 -21.33
N GLN A 425 7.45 -11.16 -20.19
CA GLN A 425 6.27 -10.29 -20.14
C GLN A 425 6.60 -8.84 -20.52
N ARG A 426 7.76 -8.33 -20.11
CA ARG A 426 8.23 -7.01 -20.52
C ARG A 426 8.44 -6.93 -22.02
N ALA A 427 9.04 -7.95 -22.64
CA ALA A 427 9.21 -8.01 -24.08
C ALA A 427 7.87 -7.99 -24.84
N VAL A 428 6.83 -8.65 -24.29
CA VAL A 428 5.47 -8.57 -24.84
C VAL A 428 4.94 -7.14 -24.78
N LEU A 429 4.98 -6.51 -23.59
CA LEU A 429 4.50 -5.13 -23.41
C LEU A 429 5.25 -4.14 -24.30
N GLU A 430 6.57 -4.23 -24.39
CA GLU A 430 7.38 -3.38 -25.25
C GLU A 430 7.05 -3.59 -26.74
N THR A 431 6.75 -4.83 -27.15
CA THR A 431 6.33 -5.14 -28.51
C THR A 431 4.97 -4.53 -28.83
N LEU A 432 4.00 -4.63 -27.92
CA LEU A 432 2.68 -4.00 -28.08
C LEU A 432 2.81 -2.47 -28.11
N GLY A 433 3.54 -1.90 -27.15
CA GLY A 433 3.69 -0.46 -27.00
C GLY A 433 4.49 0.23 -28.10
N THR A 434 5.38 -0.47 -28.81
CA THR A 434 6.13 0.09 -29.95
C THR A 434 5.35 0.07 -31.26
N ASP A 435 4.30 -0.73 -31.36
CA ASP A 435 3.41 -0.75 -32.51
C ASP A 435 2.37 0.38 -32.42
N LYS A 436 2.73 1.56 -32.93
CA LYS A 436 1.87 2.77 -32.89
C LYS A 436 0.78 2.81 -33.96
N GLU A 437 0.75 1.83 -34.87
CA GLU A 437 -0.29 1.73 -35.89
C GLU A 437 -1.58 1.12 -35.31
N HIS A 438 -1.47 0.37 -34.17
CA HIS A 438 -2.60 -0.32 -33.57
C HIS A 438 -2.75 0.02 -32.09
N THR A 439 -4.00 -0.01 -31.64
CA THR A 439 -4.38 0.06 -30.23
C THR A 439 -4.69 -1.35 -29.72
N TYR A 440 -4.15 -1.68 -28.56
CA TYR A 440 -4.30 -3.00 -27.97
C TYR A 440 -5.20 -2.94 -26.75
N LEU A 441 -6.26 -3.74 -26.75
CA LEU A 441 -7.13 -3.97 -25.60
C LEU A 441 -6.74 -5.30 -24.95
N ALA A 442 -6.07 -5.24 -23.81
CA ALA A 442 -5.57 -6.41 -23.12
C ALA A 442 -6.51 -6.84 -22.00
N LYS A 443 -6.74 -8.14 -21.90
CA LYS A 443 -7.46 -8.72 -20.77
C LYS A 443 -6.68 -8.52 -19.47
N SER A 444 -7.37 -8.05 -18.42
CA SER A 444 -6.77 -7.82 -17.12
C SER A 444 -6.25 -9.13 -16.51
N GLY A 445 -5.09 -9.07 -15.86
CA GLY A 445 -4.45 -10.21 -15.20
C GLY A 445 -3.59 -11.09 -16.09
N MET A 446 -3.62 -10.90 -17.41
CA MET A 446 -2.86 -11.70 -18.36
C MET A 446 -1.38 -11.27 -18.42
N LEU A 447 -1.13 -9.97 -18.39
CA LEU A 447 0.19 -9.37 -18.26
C LEU A 447 0.31 -8.77 -16.86
N SER A 448 1.17 -9.35 -16.03
CA SER A 448 1.35 -8.86 -14.67
C SER A 448 2.33 -7.69 -14.66
N GLU A 449 1.83 -6.48 -14.49
CA GLU A 449 2.63 -5.25 -14.42
C GLU A 449 3.75 -5.36 -13.37
N ILE A 450 3.47 -5.98 -12.21
CA ILE A 450 4.46 -6.21 -11.14
C ILE A 450 5.67 -7.02 -11.63
N VAL A 451 5.46 -7.88 -12.61
CA VAL A 451 6.52 -8.69 -13.20
C VAL A 451 7.26 -7.92 -14.28
N CYS A 452 6.58 -7.05 -15.04
CA CYS A 452 7.18 -6.33 -16.16
C CYS A 452 8.23 -5.31 -15.74
N TYR A 453 7.93 -4.51 -14.70
CA TYR A 453 8.82 -3.45 -14.23
C TYR A 453 9.14 -3.62 -12.74
N GLY A 454 10.42 -3.57 -12.41
CA GLY A 454 10.90 -3.51 -11.03
C GLY A 454 11.02 -2.05 -10.53
N PRO A 455 11.25 -1.87 -9.22
CA PRO A 455 11.36 -0.54 -8.61
C PRO A 455 12.43 0.38 -9.22
N PHE A 456 13.50 -0.19 -9.77
CA PHE A 456 14.61 0.57 -10.38
C PHE A 456 14.58 0.61 -11.90
N ASP A 457 13.58 -0.01 -12.53
CA ASP A 457 13.48 0.01 -13.97
C ASP A 457 13.05 1.39 -14.48
N ARG A 458 13.61 1.77 -15.62
CA ARG A 458 13.20 2.98 -16.32
C ARG A 458 11.88 2.70 -17.04
N MET A 459 10.96 3.65 -16.94
CA MET A 459 9.68 3.65 -17.65
C MET A 459 9.72 4.74 -18.73
N PRO A 460 9.88 4.37 -20.03
CA PRO A 460 9.91 5.34 -21.12
C PRO A 460 8.56 6.03 -21.29
N GLU A 461 8.58 7.35 -21.45
CA GLU A 461 7.36 8.14 -21.70
C GLU A 461 6.70 7.71 -23.01
N ASN A 462 5.36 7.62 -23.02
CA ASN A 462 4.52 7.25 -24.19
C ASN A 462 4.79 5.83 -24.74
N LEU A 463 5.45 4.95 -24.02
CA LEU A 463 5.68 3.60 -24.53
C LEU A 463 4.36 2.82 -24.64
N MET A 464 3.45 3.00 -23.69
CA MET A 464 2.20 2.23 -23.60
C MET A 464 0.94 3.10 -23.76
N ASP A 465 1.02 4.21 -24.48
CA ASP A 465 -0.13 5.09 -24.78
C ASP A 465 -1.15 4.48 -25.74
N ASN A 466 -0.85 3.33 -26.33
CA ASN A 466 -1.70 2.54 -27.22
C ASN A 466 -2.14 1.19 -26.60
N VAL A 467 -1.88 0.93 -25.30
CA VAL A 467 -2.24 -0.33 -24.64
C VAL A 467 -3.18 -0.06 -23.47
N TYR A 468 -4.39 -0.62 -23.52
CA TYR A 468 -5.45 -0.44 -22.53
C TYR A 468 -5.91 -1.80 -21.99
N TRP A 469 -6.46 -1.83 -20.76
CA TRP A 469 -6.99 -3.03 -20.14
C TRP A 469 -8.51 -3.01 -20.05
N PHE A 470 -9.12 -4.19 -20.09
CA PHE A 470 -10.56 -4.35 -19.86
C PHE A 470 -11.01 -4.11 -18.41
N GLY A 471 -10.11 -3.74 -17.53
CA GLY A 471 -10.38 -3.44 -16.14
C GLY A 471 -9.13 -2.92 -15.44
N GLY A 472 -9.21 -2.81 -14.14
CA GLY A 472 -8.23 -2.11 -13.31
C GLY A 472 -8.93 -0.99 -12.56
N TRP A 473 -8.34 -0.51 -11.48
CA TRP A 473 -8.97 0.59 -10.74
C TRP A 473 -8.94 1.91 -11.53
N GLU A 474 -7.99 2.07 -12.43
CA GLU A 474 -7.78 3.26 -13.26
C GLU A 474 -8.71 3.34 -14.47
N CYS A 475 -9.32 2.25 -14.90
CA CYS A 475 -9.97 2.11 -16.22
C CYS A 475 -11.11 3.10 -16.50
N ARG A 476 -11.61 3.82 -15.54
CA ARG A 476 -12.63 4.86 -15.71
C ARG A 476 -12.22 6.19 -15.07
N THR A 477 -10.95 6.39 -14.79
CA THR A 477 -10.47 7.73 -14.43
C THR A 477 -10.62 8.66 -15.63
N PRO A 478 -10.87 9.97 -15.41
CA PRO A 478 -11.04 10.92 -16.51
C PRO A 478 -9.88 10.91 -17.50
N GLY A 479 -8.63 10.83 -17.02
CA GLY A 479 -7.45 10.75 -17.90
C GLY A 479 -7.45 9.48 -18.76
N TYR A 480 -7.71 8.33 -18.18
CA TYR A 480 -7.79 7.05 -18.90
C TYR A 480 -8.91 7.04 -19.95
N THR A 481 -10.09 7.56 -19.58
CA THR A 481 -11.23 7.67 -20.50
C THR A 481 -10.90 8.60 -21.67
N GLN A 482 -10.30 9.77 -21.39
CA GLN A 482 -9.91 10.72 -22.43
C GLN A 482 -8.88 10.13 -23.40
N GLU A 483 -7.91 9.37 -22.91
CA GLU A 483 -6.91 8.71 -23.76
C GLU A 483 -7.57 7.61 -24.63
N MET A 484 -8.47 6.80 -24.06
CA MET A 484 -9.23 5.81 -24.86
C MET A 484 -10.09 6.47 -25.93
N GLU A 485 -10.77 7.56 -25.60
CA GLU A 485 -11.61 8.32 -26.55
C GLU A 485 -10.77 8.92 -27.69
N ALA A 486 -9.53 9.35 -27.41
CA ALA A 486 -8.60 9.82 -28.45
C ALA A 486 -8.25 8.72 -29.47
N HIS A 487 -8.33 7.45 -29.07
CA HIS A 487 -8.20 6.28 -29.96
C HIS A 487 -9.56 5.77 -30.50
N GLY A 488 -10.65 6.53 -30.31
CA GLY A 488 -11.99 6.17 -30.80
C GLY A 488 -12.68 5.08 -29.98
N ILE A 489 -12.25 4.84 -28.72
CA ILE A 489 -12.78 3.80 -27.84
C ILE A 489 -13.58 4.45 -26.72
N THR A 490 -14.89 4.26 -26.69
CA THR A 490 -15.79 4.66 -25.61
C THR A 490 -16.29 3.46 -24.79
N ASN A 491 -16.43 2.31 -25.46
CA ASN A 491 -16.72 1.02 -24.84
C ASN A 491 -15.84 -0.06 -25.49
N PRO A 492 -14.85 -0.61 -24.76
CA PRO A 492 -13.87 -1.52 -25.35
C PRO A 492 -14.48 -2.81 -25.92
N TYR A 493 -15.63 -3.28 -25.39
CA TYR A 493 -16.27 -4.50 -25.88
C TYR A 493 -17.07 -4.29 -27.16
N ARG A 494 -17.61 -3.09 -27.37
CA ARG A 494 -18.34 -2.71 -28.58
C ARG A 494 -17.40 -2.23 -29.67
N ASP A 495 -16.49 -1.34 -29.31
CA ASP A 495 -15.69 -0.57 -30.28
C ASP A 495 -14.54 -1.38 -30.88
N VAL A 496 -14.25 -2.58 -30.33
CA VAL A 496 -13.31 -3.55 -30.93
C VAL A 496 -13.88 -4.27 -32.14
N ILE A 497 -15.22 -4.23 -32.37
CA ILE A 497 -15.87 -4.96 -33.45
C ILE A 497 -15.67 -4.22 -34.76
N ASN A 498 -15.17 -4.91 -35.79
CA ASN A 498 -14.93 -4.39 -37.16
C ASN A 498 -14.00 -3.16 -37.20
N ASN A 499 -13.14 -2.99 -36.19
CA ASN A 499 -12.16 -1.93 -36.15
C ASN A 499 -10.78 -2.48 -36.57
N ASP A 500 -10.22 -1.96 -37.66
CA ASP A 500 -8.94 -2.41 -38.21
C ASP A 500 -7.74 -1.96 -37.36
N SER A 501 -7.91 -0.91 -36.57
CA SER A 501 -6.86 -0.33 -35.73
C SER A 501 -6.84 -0.87 -34.30
N ILE A 502 -7.85 -1.67 -33.88
CA ILE A 502 -7.98 -2.18 -32.53
C ILE A 502 -7.82 -3.69 -32.49
N TYR A 503 -6.87 -4.15 -31.72
CA TYR A 503 -6.60 -5.57 -31.49
C TYR A 503 -6.90 -5.97 -30.06
N LEU A 504 -7.44 -7.18 -29.90
CA LEU A 504 -7.71 -7.80 -28.61
C LEU A 504 -6.54 -8.73 -28.23
N VAL A 505 -6.02 -8.57 -27.03
CA VAL A 505 -4.99 -9.45 -26.44
C VAL A 505 -5.64 -10.25 -25.32
N ASP A 506 -5.82 -11.56 -25.53
CA ASP A 506 -6.59 -12.42 -24.62
C ASP A 506 -6.00 -13.84 -24.55
N ASP A 507 -5.96 -14.42 -23.37
CA ASP A 507 -5.54 -15.79 -23.09
C ASP A 507 -6.73 -16.78 -23.07
N ASN A 508 -7.97 -16.27 -23.07
CA ASN A 508 -9.21 -17.04 -23.12
C ASN A 508 -10.28 -16.30 -23.95
N ILE A 509 -10.00 -16.19 -25.23
CA ILE A 509 -10.85 -15.44 -26.17
C ILE A 509 -12.32 -15.91 -26.19
N ASP A 510 -12.58 -17.18 -25.89
CA ASP A 510 -13.92 -17.73 -25.92
C ASP A 510 -14.87 -17.04 -24.94
N LEU A 511 -14.39 -16.70 -23.73
CA LEU A 511 -15.21 -16.02 -22.74
C LEU A 511 -15.53 -14.59 -23.17
N THR A 512 -14.52 -13.85 -23.62
CA THR A 512 -14.67 -12.48 -24.12
C THR A 512 -15.57 -12.45 -25.37
N LEU A 513 -15.39 -13.41 -26.28
CA LEU A 513 -16.19 -13.51 -27.51
C LEU A 513 -17.66 -13.88 -27.21
N LYS A 514 -17.92 -14.77 -26.25
CA LYS A 514 -19.30 -15.06 -25.78
C LYS A 514 -19.98 -13.80 -25.26
N TYR A 515 -19.25 -13.01 -24.45
CA TYR A 515 -19.75 -11.75 -23.93
C TYR A 515 -20.10 -10.76 -25.07
N ILE A 516 -19.18 -10.56 -26.02
CA ILE A 516 -19.41 -9.70 -27.19
C ILE A 516 -20.62 -10.17 -27.99
N ARG A 517 -20.74 -11.48 -28.26
CA ARG A 517 -21.87 -12.05 -28.99
C ARG A 517 -23.20 -11.87 -28.28
N GLN A 518 -23.20 -11.94 -26.97
CA GLN A 518 -24.42 -11.81 -26.18
C GLN A 518 -24.93 -10.37 -26.13
N TYR A 519 -24.04 -9.39 -26.02
CA TYR A 519 -24.44 -8.02 -25.69
C TYR A 519 -24.33 -7.04 -26.86
N TYR A 520 -23.51 -7.33 -27.88
CA TYR A 520 -23.20 -6.38 -28.93
C TYR A 520 -23.44 -6.92 -30.35
N ASP A 521 -22.84 -8.05 -30.71
CA ASP A 521 -22.99 -8.60 -32.07
C ASP A 521 -22.95 -10.14 -32.04
N SER A 522 -24.11 -10.76 -32.24
CA SER A 522 -24.25 -12.22 -32.25
C SER A 522 -23.44 -12.93 -33.35
N SER A 523 -23.05 -12.22 -34.40
CA SER A 523 -22.24 -12.73 -35.52
C SER A 523 -20.74 -12.59 -35.33
N ALA A 524 -20.29 -11.91 -34.22
CA ALA A 524 -18.89 -11.63 -33.97
C ALA A 524 -18.02 -12.88 -33.99
N GLN A 525 -16.85 -12.78 -34.61
CA GLN A 525 -15.84 -13.83 -34.68
C GLN A 525 -14.47 -13.27 -34.31
N ALA A 526 -13.66 -14.06 -33.59
CA ALA A 526 -12.27 -13.73 -33.34
C ALA A 526 -11.40 -14.28 -34.46
N VAL A 527 -10.71 -13.39 -35.15
CA VAL A 527 -9.72 -13.72 -36.19
C VAL A 527 -8.35 -13.65 -35.53
N PHE A 528 -7.67 -14.78 -35.44
CA PHE A 528 -6.30 -14.84 -34.93
C PHE A 528 -5.36 -14.07 -35.89
N ILE A 529 -4.53 -13.19 -35.33
CA ILE A 529 -3.56 -12.37 -36.06
C ILE A 529 -2.13 -12.88 -35.87
N LYS A 530 -1.68 -12.94 -34.59
CA LYS A 530 -0.32 -13.34 -34.24
C LYS A 530 -0.22 -13.73 -32.78
N THR A 531 0.84 -14.46 -32.43
CA THR A 531 1.26 -14.68 -31.04
C THR A 531 2.47 -13.80 -30.75
N ILE A 532 2.49 -13.12 -29.60
CA ILE A 532 3.61 -12.33 -29.10
C ILE A 532 4.03 -12.93 -27.76
N GLY A 533 5.19 -13.57 -27.71
CA GLY A 533 5.61 -14.29 -26.52
C GLY A 533 4.64 -15.41 -26.14
N ASN A 534 3.91 -15.21 -25.05
CA ASN A 534 2.92 -16.17 -24.53
C ASN A 534 1.46 -15.64 -24.66
N VAL A 535 1.22 -14.58 -25.38
CA VAL A 535 -0.12 -14.01 -25.55
C VAL A 535 -0.55 -14.01 -27.02
N ASP A 536 -1.83 -14.24 -27.24
CA ASP A 536 -2.44 -14.25 -28.55
C ASP A 536 -3.15 -12.92 -28.84
N VAL A 537 -3.03 -12.46 -30.07
CA VAL A 537 -3.62 -11.23 -30.57
C VAL A 537 -4.70 -11.57 -31.58
N TYR A 538 -5.86 -10.98 -31.42
CA TYR A 538 -7.05 -11.21 -32.24
C TYR A 538 -7.62 -9.90 -32.77
N GLN A 539 -8.32 -10.00 -33.90
CA GLN A 539 -9.21 -8.99 -34.42
C GLN A 539 -10.65 -9.51 -34.32
N ILE A 540 -11.60 -8.66 -33.93
CA ILE A 540 -13.01 -9.04 -33.81
C ILE A 540 -13.74 -8.57 -35.06
N ARG A 541 -14.37 -9.48 -35.78
CA ARG A 541 -15.09 -9.25 -37.02
C ARG A 541 -16.53 -9.76 -36.95
N SER A 542 -17.47 -9.04 -37.53
CA SER A 542 -18.83 -9.55 -37.83
C SER A 542 -18.77 -10.41 -39.07
N LYS A 543 -19.67 -11.40 -39.18
CA LYS A 543 -19.88 -12.17 -40.41
C LYS A 543 -20.56 -11.33 -41.45
#